data_86f69ef5dcf0e82106f31d4db1356980
#
_entry.id   86f69ef5dcf0e82106f31d4db1356980
#
_cell.length_a   1.000
_cell.length_b   1.000
_cell.length_c   1.000
_cell.angle_alpha   90.00
_cell.angle_beta   90.00
_cell.angle_gamma   90.00
#
_symmetry.space_group_name_H-M   'P 1'
#
loop_
_entity.id
_entity.type
_entity.pdbx_description
1 polymer ?
#
loop_
_entity_poly.entity_id
_entity_poly.type
_entity_poly.pdbx_seq_one_letter_code
_entity_poly.pdbx_strand_id
1 'polypeptide(L)'
;MRLIPKLNSNRKTILLATWGLFTGLTFLLISAGSYSTLLGIRAELENLPTVISGGVTTAYYAGFLIGSWYSLRTLKQVGHIRVYATLASLLSASTIVTGLFDSPVLWIIMRISTGFCFAGLYVIAELWLNGLAENHFRGRLLAIYNLVTIGAYGVGQLLVFNFDARNISGYAFAAIVASSDYCAVSPSSPSVPPCFRNQRTTTGRSCCCF
;
A
#
# COMPACT_ATOMS: atom_id res chain seq x y z
N MET A 1 -27.10 12.97 17.01
CA MET A 1 -26.88 14.20 16.24
C MET A 1 -26.01 15.13 17.09
N ARG A 2 -24.69 14.98 17.05
CA ARG A 2 -23.73 15.86 17.76
C ARG A 2 -22.63 16.27 16.79
N LEU A 3 -22.60 17.54 16.59
CA LEU A 3 -21.74 18.44 15.86
C LEU A 3 -20.30 17.90 15.72
N ILE A 4 -19.92 17.62 14.48
CA ILE A 4 -18.53 17.53 14.02
C ILE A 4 -17.93 18.91 14.32
N PRO A 5 -16.83 19.02 15.11
CA PRO A 5 -16.15 20.30 15.24
C PRO A 5 -15.70 20.72 13.85
N LYS A 6 -16.17 21.88 13.38
CA LYS A 6 -15.66 22.56 12.18
C LYS A 6 -14.15 22.67 12.33
N LEU A 7 -13.42 21.78 11.63
CA LEU A 7 -11.99 21.90 11.40
C LEU A 7 -11.80 23.17 10.57
N ASN A 8 -11.46 24.25 11.26
CA ASN A 8 -10.88 25.43 10.65
C ASN A 8 -9.42 25.09 10.27
N SER A 9 -9.26 23.97 9.54
CA SER A 9 -8.00 23.50 9.02
C SER A 9 -7.68 24.35 7.80
N ASN A 10 -6.59 25.07 7.89
CA ASN A 10 -6.06 25.90 6.82
C ASN A 10 -6.11 25.08 5.51
N ARG A 11 -6.75 25.60 4.46
CA ARG A 11 -6.88 24.92 3.15
C ARG A 11 -5.55 24.32 2.66
N LYS A 12 -4.44 24.96 2.99
CA LYS A 12 -3.07 24.49 2.71
C LYS A 12 -2.74 23.16 3.39
N THR A 13 -3.18 22.93 4.62
CA THR A 13 -2.90 21.67 5.33
C THR A 13 -3.66 20.50 4.73
N ILE A 14 -4.91 20.71 4.30
CA ILE A 14 -5.71 19.68 3.62
C ILE A 14 -5.09 19.34 2.26
N LEU A 15 -4.70 20.34 1.48
CA LEU A 15 -4.02 20.13 0.20
C LEU A 15 -2.72 19.36 0.37
N LEU A 16 -1.86 19.73 1.32
CA LEU A 16 -0.60 19.02 1.58
C LEU A 16 -0.84 17.58 2.03
N ALA A 17 -1.86 17.34 2.86
CA ALA A 17 -2.23 15.99 3.28
C ALA A 17 -2.70 15.13 2.10
N THR A 18 -3.48 15.70 1.20
CA THR A 18 -3.96 15.01 0.00
C THR A 18 -2.81 14.70 -0.97
N TRP A 19 -1.91 15.65 -1.20
CA TRP A 19 -0.74 15.45 -2.06
C TRP A 19 0.21 14.37 -1.52
N GLY A 20 0.49 14.37 -0.21
CA GLY A 20 1.32 13.34 0.42
C GLY A 20 0.73 11.95 0.31
N LEU A 21 -0.61 11.84 0.46
CA LEU A 21 -1.30 10.56 0.27
C LEU A 21 -1.19 10.05 -1.18
N PHE A 22 -1.42 10.93 -2.17
CA PHE A 22 -1.34 10.55 -3.58
C PHE A 22 0.08 10.18 -3.99
N THR A 23 1.10 10.90 -3.51
CA THR A 23 2.51 10.56 -3.77
C THR A 23 2.88 9.22 -3.15
N GLY A 24 2.51 8.96 -1.90
CA GLY A 24 2.75 7.67 -1.25
C GLY A 24 2.08 6.54 -2.00
N LEU A 25 0.79 6.68 -2.31
CA LEU A 25 0.06 5.69 -3.09
C LEU A 25 0.68 5.43 -4.47
N THR A 26 1.16 6.46 -5.16
CA THR A 26 1.83 6.32 -6.45
C THR A 26 3.07 5.45 -6.33
N PHE A 27 3.94 5.69 -5.35
CA PHE A 27 5.13 4.86 -5.10
C PHE A 27 4.76 3.41 -4.76
N LEU A 28 3.75 3.22 -3.90
CA LEU A 28 3.27 1.89 -3.55
C LEU A 28 2.82 1.11 -4.80
N LEU A 29 2.08 1.75 -5.70
CA LEU A 29 1.54 1.12 -6.89
C LEU A 29 2.59 0.87 -7.97
N ILE A 30 3.58 1.77 -8.11
CA ILE A 30 4.74 1.52 -8.96
C ILE A 30 5.50 0.29 -8.48
N SER A 31 5.73 0.17 -7.17
CA SER A 31 6.34 -1.02 -6.57
C SER A 31 5.54 -2.29 -6.84
N ALA A 32 4.21 -2.23 -6.67
CA ALA A 32 3.32 -3.36 -6.92
C ALA A 32 3.34 -3.84 -8.37
N GLY A 33 3.29 -2.90 -9.33
CA GLY A 33 3.36 -3.19 -10.76
C GLY A 33 4.69 -3.81 -11.15
N SER A 34 5.80 -3.20 -10.68
CA SER A 34 7.16 -3.72 -10.94
C SER A 34 7.35 -5.12 -10.37
N TYR A 35 7.03 -5.33 -9.10
CA TYR A 35 7.19 -6.63 -8.45
C TYR A 35 6.35 -7.74 -9.08
N SER A 36 5.09 -7.44 -9.43
CA SER A 36 4.19 -8.42 -10.05
C SER A 36 4.70 -8.87 -11.41
N THR A 37 5.19 -7.93 -12.22
CA THR A 37 5.71 -8.20 -13.57
C THR A 37 7.04 -8.92 -13.51
N LEU A 38 7.99 -8.51 -12.64
CA LEU A 38 9.26 -9.20 -12.43
C LEU A 38 9.06 -10.67 -12.08
N LEU A 39 8.17 -10.96 -11.15
CA LEU A 39 7.92 -12.33 -10.74
C LEU A 39 7.26 -13.16 -11.84
N GLY A 40 6.38 -12.55 -12.64
CA GLY A 40 5.78 -13.21 -13.80
C GLY A 40 6.84 -13.58 -14.85
N ILE A 41 7.73 -12.64 -15.20
CA ILE A 41 8.84 -12.88 -16.16
C ILE A 41 9.80 -13.95 -15.62
N ARG A 42 10.13 -13.90 -14.32
CA ARG A 42 11.03 -14.90 -13.71
C ARG A 42 10.43 -16.29 -13.73
N ALA A 43 9.13 -16.43 -13.44
CA ALA A 43 8.43 -17.71 -13.51
C ALA A 43 8.48 -18.33 -14.91
N GLU A 44 8.38 -17.50 -15.94
CA GLU A 44 8.54 -17.91 -17.35
C GLU A 44 9.97 -18.32 -17.67
N LEU A 45 10.96 -17.53 -17.25
CA LEU A 45 12.39 -17.84 -17.47
C LEU A 45 12.87 -19.10 -16.78
N GLU A 46 12.25 -19.50 -15.69
CA GLU A 46 12.53 -20.75 -14.97
C GLU A 46 11.69 -21.94 -15.47
N ASN A 47 10.91 -21.75 -16.55
CA ASN A 47 10.05 -22.77 -17.15
C ASN A 47 9.13 -23.44 -16.13
N LEU A 48 8.57 -22.66 -15.18
CA LEU A 48 7.66 -23.20 -14.19
C LEU A 48 6.37 -23.71 -14.85
N PRO A 49 5.85 -24.87 -14.45
CA PRO A 49 4.55 -25.33 -14.91
C PRO A 49 3.46 -24.27 -14.68
N THR A 50 2.56 -24.10 -15.64
CA THR A 50 1.47 -23.12 -15.60
C THR A 50 0.63 -23.22 -14.33
N VAL A 51 0.49 -24.43 -13.77
CA VAL A 51 -0.22 -24.68 -12.50
C VAL A 51 0.49 -23.99 -11.33
N ILE A 52 1.81 -24.01 -11.28
CA ILE A 52 2.59 -23.35 -10.22
C ILE A 52 2.52 -21.84 -10.37
N SER A 53 2.70 -21.32 -11.58
CA SER A 53 2.59 -19.89 -11.88
C SER A 53 1.19 -19.35 -11.55
N GLY A 54 0.13 -20.08 -11.90
CA GLY A 54 -1.24 -19.79 -11.50
C GLY A 54 -1.43 -19.84 -9.99
N GLY A 55 -0.82 -20.82 -9.32
CA GLY A 55 -0.81 -20.94 -7.85
C GLY A 55 -0.21 -19.72 -7.14
N VAL A 56 0.92 -19.21 -7.65
CA VAL A 56 1.59 -18.01 -7.13
C VAL A 56 0.67 -16.78 -7.25
N THR A 57 -0.05 -16.65 -8.37
CA THR A 57 -1.01 -15.55 -8.56
C THR A 57 -2.22 -15.70 -7.65
N THR A 58 -2.78 -16.92 -7.53
CA THR A 58 -3.91 -17.21 -6.65
C THR A 58 -3.56 -16.97 -5.18
N ALA A 59 -2.35 -17.29 -4.76
CA ALA A 59 -1.83 -17.05 -3.42
C ALA A 59 -1.85 -15.56 -3.04
N TYR A 60 -1.54 -14.66 -3.99
CA TYR A 60 -1.65 -13.22 -3.78
C TYR A 60 -3.10 -12.81 -3.47
N TYR A 61 -4.07 -13.27 -4.26
CA TYR A 61 -5.47 -12.93 -4.03
C TYR A 61 -6.01 -13.53 -2.73
N ALA A 62 -5.59 -14.74 -2.36
CA ALA A 62 -5.94 -15.32 -1.07
C ALA A 62 -5.42 -14.47 0.10
N GLY A 63 -4.15 -14.05 0.03
CA GLY A 63 -3.57 -13.11 0.99
C GLY A 63 -4.31 -11.77 1.04
N PHE A 64 -4.70 -11.24 -0.12
CA PHE A 64 -5.45 -9.99 -0.24
C PHE A 64 -6.83 -10.07 0.44
N LEU A 65 -7.58 -11.15 0.25
CA LEU A 65 -8.87 -11.37 0.91
C LEU A 65 -8.72 -11.45 2.44
N ILE A 66 -7.74 -12.22 2.92
CA ILE A 66 -7.46 -12.34 4.36
C ILE A 66 -7.05 -10.97 4.93
N GLY A 67 -6.17 -10.26 4.23
CA GLY A 67 -5.65 -8.95 4.63
C GLY A 67 -6.74 -7.89 4.72
N SER A 68 -7.66 -7.83 3.76
CA SER A 68 -8.74 -6.84 3.77
C SER A 68 -9.68 -7.04 4.97
N TRP A 69 -9.99 -8.29 5.31
CA TRP A 69 -10.83 -8.60 6.47
C TRP A 69 -10.14 -8.32 7.81
N TYR A 70 -8.85 -8.68 7.93
CA TYR A 70 -8.08 -8.51 9.15
C TYR A 70 -7.68 -7.06 9.41
N SER A 71 -7.36 -6.30 8.37
CA SER A 71 -6.91 -4.91 8.46
C SER A 71 -7.92 -4.01 9.15
N LEU A 72 -9.21 -4.16 8.85
CA LEU A 72 -10.28 -3.39 9.49
C LEU A 72 -10.34 -3.59 11.01
N ARG A 73 -10.02 -4.79 11.50
CA ARG A 73 -9.99 -5.10 12.93
C ARG A 73 -8.75 -4.52 13.61
N THR A 74 -7.59 -4.69 12.98
CA THR A 74 -6.30 -4.25 13.52
C THR A 74 -6.20 -2.72 13.58
N LEU A 75 -6.75 -2.03 12.59
CA LEU A 75 -6.80 -0.56 12.56
C LEU A 75 -7.51 0.05 13.77
N LYS A 76 -8.58 -0.59 14.24
CA LYS A 76 -9.33 -0.13 15.41
C LYS A 76 -8.54 -0.25 16.72
N GLN A 77 -7.59 -1.17 16.79
CA GLN A 77 -6.84 -1.48 18.03
C GLN A 77 -5.49 -0.76 18.13
N VAL A 78 -4.75 -0.71 17.03
CA VAL A 78 -3.33 -0.31 17.03
C VAL A 78 -3.12 1.12 16.51
N GLY A 79 -4.02 1.61 15.67
CA GLY A 79 -3.93 2.93 15.04
C GLY A 79 -3.30 2.87 13.64
N HIS A 80 -3.76 3.76 12.77
CA HIS A 80 -3.52 3.74 11.32
C HIS A 80 -2.04 3.82 10.94
N ILE A 81 -1.26 4.75 11.56
CA ILE A 81 0.14 4.99 11.20
C ILE A 81 1.04 3.80 11.56
N ARG A 82 0.80 3.17 12.71
CA ARG A 82 1.60 2.02 13.14
C ARG A 82 1.34 0.80 12.25
N VAL A 83 0.07 0.54 11.93
CA VAL A 83 -0.33 -0.55 11.03
C VAL A 83 0.26 -0.31 9.65
N TYR A 84 0.20 0.93 9.14
CA TYR A 84 0.79 1.30 7.86
C TYR A 84 2.30 1.00 7.81
N ALA A 85 3.04 1.45 8.83
CA ALA A 85 4.49 1.23 8.93
C ALA A 85 4.86 -0.26 8.96
N THR A 86 4.14 -1.07 9.75
CA THR A 86 4.40 -2.52 9.83
C THR A 86 4.09 -3.23 8.53
N LEU A 87 3.00 -2.87 7.85
CA LEU A 87 2.65 -3.46 6.55
C LEU A 87 3.65 -3.08 5.45
N ALA A 88 4.09 -1.82 5.40
CA ALA A 88 5.08 -1.35 4.44
C ALA A 88 6.44 -2.04 4.63
N SER A 89 6.90 -2.20 5.88
CA SER A 89 8.14 -2.91 6.17
C SER A 89 8.08 -4.40 5.84
N LEU A 90 6.95 -5.05 6.15
CA LEU A 90 6.72 -6.45 5.81
C LEU A 90 6.66 -6.66 4.29
N LEU A 91 6.03 -5.72 3.56
CA LEU A 91 5.98 -5.73 2.10
C LEU A 91 7.38 -5.66 1.50
N SER A 92 8.21 -4.69 1.93
CA SER A 92 9.58 -4.54 1.46
C SER A 92 10.43 -5.79 1.76
N ALA A 93 10.34 -6.35 2.96
CA ALA A 93 11.03 -7.57 3.33
C ALA A 93 10.61 -8.75 2.46
N SER A 94 9.30 -8.95 2.26
CA SER A 94 8.77 -10.04 1.43
C SER A 94 9.23 -9.92 -0.03
N THR A 95 9.32 -8.70 -0.57
CA THR A 95 9.78 -8.45 -1.94
C THR A 95 11.26 -8.82 -2.10
N ILE A 96 12.12 -8.44 -1.14
CA ILE A 96 13.55 -8.77 -1.16
C ILE A 96 13.76 -10.28 -1.02
N VAL A 97 13.06 -10.93 -0.09
CA VAL A 97 13.15 -12.38 0.13
C VAL A 97 12.78 -13.15 -1.14
N THR A 98 11.74 -12.72 -1.86
CA THR A 98 11.35 -13.31 -3.14
C THR A 98 12.46 -13.19 -4.20
N GLY A 99 13.19 -12.07 -4.20
CA GLY A 99 14.32 -11.87 -5.12
C GLY A 99 15.57 -12.70 -4.79
N LEU A 100 15.76 -13.07 -3.52
CA LEU A 100 16.94 -13.80 -3.05
C LEU A 100 16.86 -15.32 -3.28
N PHE A 101 15.67 -15.89 -3.25
CA PHE A 101 15.49 -17.33 -3.23
C PHE A 101 14.69 -17.83 -4.44
N ASP A 102 15.19 -18.87 -5.09
CA ASP A 102 14.60 -19.53 -6.28
C ASP A 102 13.73 -20.74 -5.90
N SER A 103 12.86 -20.55 -4.90
CA SER A 103 11.97 -21.63 -4.45
C SER A 103 10.51 -21.28 -4.74
N PRO A 104 9.79 -22.07 -5.58
CA PRO A 104 8.38 -21.83 -5.89
C PRO A 104 7.48 -21.84 -4.64
N VAL A 105 7.79 -22.68 -3.66
CA VAL A 105 7.04 -22.75 -2.38
C VAL A 105 7.21 -21.45 -1.60
N LEU A 106 8.43 -20.91 -1.55
CA LEU A 106 8.70 -19.64 -0.89
C LEU A 106 7.98 -18.48 -1.60
N TRP A 107 7.94 -18.50 -2.93
CA TRP A 107 7.21 -17.51 -3.70
C TRP A 107 5.72 -17.49 -3.37
N ILE A 108 5.09 -18.65 -3.20
CA ILE A 108 3.67 -18.76 -2.77
C ILE A 108 3.50 -18.10 -1.40
N ILE A 109 4.35 -18.41 -0.42
CA ILE A 109 4.27 -17.85 0.94
C ILE A 109 4.46 -16.32 0.90
N MET A 110 5.46 -15.83 0.18
CA MET A 110 5.73 -14.40 0.06
C MET A 110 4.60 -13.68 -0.70
N ARG A 111 3.94 -14.32 -1.66
CA ARG A 111 2.77 -13.78 -2.35
C ARG A 111 1.56 -13.63 -1.43
N ILE A 112 1.30 -14.59 -0.54
CA ILE A 112 0.27 -14.44 0.48
C ILE A 112 0.59 -13.24 1.39
N SER A 113 1.84 -13.12 1.84
CA SER A 113 2.30 -12.01 2.67
C SER A 113 2.15 -10.66 1.96
N THR A 114 2.60 -10.55 0.71
CA THR A 114 2.48 -9.31 -0.07
C THR A 114 1.02 -8.96 -0.36
N GLY A 115 0.18 -9.94 -0.70
CA GLY A 115 -1.26 -9.72 -0.89
C GLY A 115 -1.92 -9.17 0.38
N PHE A 116 -1.61 -9.75 1.54
CA PHE A 116 -2.07 -9.29 2.84
C PHE A 116 -1.64 -7.83 3.11
N CYS A 117 -0.37 -7.50 2.86
CA CYS A 117 0.15 -6.14 3.06
C CYS A 117 -0.53 -5.13 2.15
N PHE A 118 -0.65 -5.43 0.85
CA PHE A 118 -1.30 -4.53 -0.09
C PHE A 118 -2.76 -4.28 0.27
N ALA A 119 -3.52 -5.32 0.65
CA ALA A 119 -4.91 -5.15 1.09
C ALA A 119 -5.02 -4.18 2.26
N GLY A 120 -4.14 -4.32 3.27
CA GLY A 120 -4.12 -3.43 4.42
C GLY A 120 -3.78 -1.99 4.06
N LEU A 121 -2.77 -1.79 3.21
CA LEU A 121 -2.35 -0.46 2.76
C LEU A 121 -3.44 0.23 1.93
N TYR A 122 -4.13 -0.51 1.03
CA TYR A 122 -5.28 0.01 0.28
C TYR A 122 -6.43 0.44 1.18
N VAL A 123 -6.81 -0.41 2.15
CA VAL A 123 -7.88 -0.08 3.10
C VAL A 123 -7.55 1.19 3.88
N ILE A 124 -6.31 1.37 4.32
CA ILE A 124 -5.88 2.58 5.04
C ILE A 124 -5.95 3.81 4.12
N ALA A 125 -5.45 3.70 2.89
CA ALA A 125 -5.47 4.79 1.92
C ALA A 125 -6.91 5.22 1.59
N GLU A 126 -7.82 4.28 1.37
CA GLU A 126 -9.23 4.56 1.11
C GLU A 126 -9.94 5.20 2.30
N LEU A 127 -9.66 4.75 3.52
CA LEU A 127 -10.22 5.36 4.73
C LEU A 127 -9.75 6.81 4.89
N TRP A 128 -8.48 7.09 4.62
CA TRP A 128 -7.94 8.45 4.66
C TRP A 128 -8.59 9.33 3.59
N LEU A 129 -8.69 8.82 2.38
CA LEU A 129 -9.30 9.54 1.26
C LEU A 129 -10.77 9.88 1.55
N ASN A 130 -11.52 8.91 2.06
CA ASN A 130 -12.92 9.10 2.44
C ASN A 130 -13.09 10.09 3.61
N GLY A 131 -12.14 10.14 4.54
CA GLY A 131 -12.14 11.10 5.66
C GLY A 131 -11.81 12.54 5.25
N LEU A 132 -11.06 12.72 4.14
CA LEU A 132 -10.71 14.04 3.59
C LEU A 132 -11.77 14.59 2.63
N ALA A 133 -12.58 13.71 2.03
CA ALA A 133 -13.54 14.08 1.00
C ALA A 133 -14.81 14.69 1.60
N GLU A 134 -15.12 15.95 1.26
CA GLU A 134 -16.46 16.52 1.44
C GLU A 134 -17.44 15.84 0.47
N ASN A 135 -18.68 15.63 0.92
CA ASN A 135 -19.70 14.88 0.16
C ASN A 135 -19.89 15.34 -1.29
N HIS A 136 -19.71 16.64 -1.57
CA HIS A 136 -19.88 17.21 -2.90
C HIS A 136 -18.75 16.86 -3.88
N PHE A 137 -17.52 16.65 -3.41
CA PHE A 137 -16.34 16.36 -4.25
C PHE A 137 -15.90 14.89 -4.23
N ARG A 138 -16.56 14.05 -3.43
CA ARG A 138 -16.16 12.66 -3.20
C ARG A 138 -16.04 11.83 -4.48
N GLY A 139 -17.01 11.95 -5.40
CA GLY A 139 -16.99 11.21 -6.66
C GLY A 139 -15.81 11.60 -7.56
N ARG A 140 -15.51 12.90 -7.66
CA ARG A 140 -14.37 13.40 -8.44
C ARG A 140 -13.02 12.96 -7.85
N LEU A 141 -12.91 12.97 -6.51
CA LEU A 141 -11.70 12.54 -5.82
C LEU A 141 -11.44 11.04 -6.02
N LEU A 142 -12.49 10.21 -5.94
CA LEU A 142 -12.40 8.77 -6.23
C LEU A 142 -12.04 8.47 -7.69
N ALA A 143 -12.55 9.27 -8.64
CA ALA A 143 -12.18 9.12 -10.05
C ALA A 143 -10.68 9.41 -10.28
N ILE A 144 -10.14 10.49 -9.66
CA ILE A 144 -8.71 10.81 -9.72
C ILE A 144 -7.88 9.72 -9.05
N TYR A 145 -8.33 9.22 -7.89
CA TYR A 145 -7.69 8.11 -7.19
C TYR A 145 -7.56 6.87 -8.09
N ASN A 146 -8.64 6.45 -8.76
CA ASN A 146 -8.61 5.31 -9.67
C ASN A 146 -7.69 5.54 -10.87
N LEU A 147 -7.70 6.75 -11.45
CA LEU A 147 -6.82 7.09 -12.56
C LEU A 147 -5.34 7.02 -12.16
N VAL A 148 -4.99 7.58 -11.00
CA VAL A 148 -3.63 7.51 -10.43
C VAL A 148 -3.23 6.06 -10.14
N THR A 149 -4.16 5.27 -9.57
CA THR A 149 -3.93 3.86 -9.25
C THR A 149 -3.56 3.05 -10.48
N ILE A 150 -4.37 3.12 -11.53
CA ILE A 150 -4.14 2.38 -12.78
C ILE A 150 -2.88 2.88 -13.48
N GLY A 151 -2.71 4.20 -13.56
CA GLY A 151 -1.55 4.82 -14.21
C GLY A 151 -0.23 4.47 -13.52
N ALA A 152 -0.17 4.59 -12.19
CA ALA A 152 1.03 4.28 -11.42
C ALA A 152 1.40 2.79 -11.51
N TYR A 153 0.41 1.90 -11.45
CA TYR A 153 0.62 0.46 -11.64
C TYR A 153 1.20 0.15 -13.02
N GLY A 154 0.63 0.75 -14.08
CA GLY A 154 1.13 0.62 -15.45
C GLY A 154 2.57 1.16 -15.62
N VAL A 155 2.89 2.32 -15.02
CA VAL A 155 4.26 2.85 -15.01
C VAL A 155 5.23 1.86 -14.34
N GLY A 156 4.81 1.25 -13.22
CA GLY A 156 5.59 0.21 -12.55
C GLY A 156 5.92 -0.97 -13.46
N GLN A 157 4.96 -1.43 -14.25
CA GLN A 157 5.18 -2.49 -15.24
C GLN A 157 6.19 -2.10 -16.33
N LEU A 158 6.11 -0.87 -16.83
CA LEU A 158 7.03 -0.37 -17.86
C LEU A 158 8.46 -0.21 -17.33
N LEU A 159 8.64 0.17 -16.08
CA LEU A 159 9.97 0.32 -15.48
C LEU A 159 10.75 -1.01 -15.41
N VAL A 160 10.06 -2.14 -15.40
CA VAL A 160 10.67 -3.48 -15.35
C VAL A 160 11.57 -3.77 -16.56
N PHE A 161 11.29 -3.19 -17.72
CA PHE A 161 12.11 -3.38 -18.92
C PHE A 161 13.57 -2.91 -18.76
N ASN A 162 13.88 -2.12 -17.73
CA ASN A 162 15.23 -1.68 -17.42
C ASN A 162 15.98 -2.65 -16.48
N PHE A 163 15.32 -3.69 -16.00
CA PHE A 163 15.88 -4.63 -15.03
C PHE A 163 15.84 -6.07 -15.57
N ASP A 164 16.88 -6.83 -15.25
CA ASP A 164 16.88 -8.28 -15.49
C ASP A 164 16.10 -8.97 -14.35
N ALA A 165 15.07 -9.74 -14.71
CA ALA A 165 14.21 -10.43 -13.75
C ALA A 165 14.92 -11.54 -12.95
N ARG A 166 16.09 -12.00 -13.40
CA ARG A 166 16.94 -12.95 -12.66
C ARG A 166 17.76 -12.28 -11.56
N ASN A 167 18.03 -10.98 -11.72
CA ASN A 167 18.84 -10.25 -10.78
C ASN A 167 18.00 -9.65 -9.64
N ILE A 168 18.59 -9.59 -8.45
CA ILE A 168 17.99 -8.96 -7.28
C ILE A 168 17.70 -7.46 -7.48
N SER A 169 18.38 -6.81 -8.44
CA SER A 169 18.31 -5.36 -8.67
C SER A 169 16.88 -4.85 -8.88
N GLY A 170 16.06 -5.55 -9.65
CA GLY A 170 14.65 -5.20 -9.88
C GLY A 170 13.79 -5.34 -8.62
N TYR A 171 14.01 -6.39 -7.83
CA TYR A 171 13.31 -6.60 -6.56
C TYR A 171 13.76 -5.60 -5.50
N ALA A 172 15.06 -5.26 -5.44
CA ALA A 172 15.59 -4.22 -4.57
C ALA A 172 14.99 -2.85 -4.94
N PHE A 173 14.89 -2.52 -6.23
CA PHE A 173 14.23 -1.30 -6.70
C PHE A 173 12.77 -1.24 -6.22
N ALA A 174 11.99 -2.32 -6.43
CA ALA A 174 10.61 -2.37 -5.98
C ALA A 174 10.48 -2.23 -4.46
N ALA A 175 11.38 -2.84 -3.68
CA ALA A 175 11.40 -2.72 -2.21
C ALA A 175 11.77 -1.31 -1.74
N ILE A 176 12.73 -0.64 -2.39
CA ILE A 176 13.10 0.75 -2.09
C ILE A 176 11.95 1.70 -2.39
N VAL A 177 11.29 1.53 -3.53
CA VAL A 177 10.12 2.33 -3.91
C VAL A 177 8.98 2.12 -2.90
N ALA A 178 8.73 0.88 -2.46
CA ALA A 178 7.75 0.59 -1.41
C ALA A 178 8.11 1.23 -0.05
N SER A 179 9.41 1.32 0.28
CA SER A 179 9.88 1.98 1.51
C SER A 179 9.75 3.50 1.44
N SER A 180 9.89 4.08 0.26
CA SER A 180 9.75 5.53 0.02
C SER A 180 8.32 6.01 0.29
N ASP A 181 7.33 5.15 0.06
CA ASP A 181 5.93 5.39 0.42
C ASP A 181 5.78 5.69 1.93
N TYR A 182 6.43 4.91 2.80
CA TYR A 182 6.44 5.17 4.24
C TYR A 182 7.01 6.54 4.60
N CYS A 183 8.06 7.01 3.93
CA CYS A 183 8.63 8.35 4.15
C CYS A 183 7.63 9.46 3.79
N ALA A 184 6.84 9.28 2.73
CA ALA A 184 5.81 10.25 2.32
C ALA A 184 4.64 10.34 3.31
N VAL A 185 4.32 9.23 4.00
CA VAL A 185 3.21 9.10 4.96
C VAL A 185 3.67 9.15 6.42
N SER A 186 4.97 9.40 6.70
CA SER A 186 5.53 9.45 8.06
C SER A 186 4.81 10.47 8.95
N PRO A 187 4.73 10.20 10.30
CA PRO A 187 4.10 11.11 11.28
C PRO A 187 4.72 12.52 11.33
N SER A 188 5.97 12.66 10.89
CA SER A 188 6.67 13.94 10.76
C SER A 188 6.28 14.71 9.50
N SER A 189 5.63 14.05 8.52
CA SER A 189 5.18 14.69 7.30
C SER A 189 3.95 15.57 7.56
N PRO A 190 3.87 16.76 6.97
CA PRO A 190 2.68 17.60 7.01
C PRO A 190 1.45 16.97 6.34
N SER A 191 1.65 15.87 5.61
CA SER A 191 0.61 15.11 4.90
C SER A 191 -0.30 14.28 5.81
N VAL A 192 0.09 14.03 7.08
CA VAL A 192 -0.75 13.27 8.02
C VAL A 192 -1.85 14.16 8.58
N PRO A 193 -3.15 13.81 8.41
CA PRO A 193 -4.26 14.58 8.98
C PRO A 193 -4.11 14.71 10.50
N PRO A 194 -4.45 15.87 11.09
CA PRO A 194 -4.27 16.14 12.51
C PRO A 194 -5.03 15.15 13.42
N CYS A 195 -6.11 14.56 12.93
CA CYS A 195 -6.87 13.52 13.62
C CYS A 195 -6.02 12.25 13.88
N PHE A 196 -5.13 11.90 12.99
CA PHE A 196 -4.24 10.72 13.12
C PHE A 196 -2.94 11.02 13.85
N ARG A 197 -2.52 12.30 13.91
CA ARG A 197 -1.30 12.73 14.61
C ARG A 197 -1.45 12.66 16.13
N ASN A 198 -2.64 12.87 16.68
CA ASN A 198 -2.86 13.07 18.11
C ASN A 198 -3.17 11.78 18.90
N GLN A 199 -3.05 10.60 18.29
CA GLN A 199 -3.25 9.31 18.98
C GLN A 199 -2.16 8.97 20.02
N ARG A 200 -1.11 9.79 20.15
CA ARG A 200 -0.03 9.54 21.12
C ARG A 200 -0.34 9.99 22.57
N THR A 201 -1.36 10.76 22.82
CA THR A 201 -1.51 11.48 24.11
C THR A 201 -2.77 11.17 24.92
N THR A 202 -3.64 10.28 24.47
CA THR A 202 -4.85 10.01 25.26
C THR A 202 -5.09 8.52 25.41
N THR A 203 -4.50 7.95 26.45
CA THR A 203 -5.01 6.76 27.12
C THR A 203 -6.46 7.06 27.53
N GLY A 204 -7.45 6.57 26.80
CA GLY A 204 -8.77 6.46 27.36
C GLY A 204 -9.97 7.11 26.65
N ARG A 205 -9.89 7.61 25.41
CA ARG A 205 -11.10 7.90 24.62
C ARG A 205 -10.89 7.66 23.12
N SER A 206 -11.53 6.61 22.63
CA SER A 206 -11.62 6.26 21.23
C SER A 206 -12.30 7.40 20.45
N CYS A 207 -11.53 8.19 19.70
CA CYS A 207 -12.09 8.99 18.62
C CYS A 207 -12.32 8.04 17.43
N CYS A 208 -13.46 7.34 17.42
CA CYS A 208 -13.98 6.68 16.24
C CYS A 208 -14.46 7.78 15.28
N CYS A 209 -13.66 8.13 14.27
CA CYS A 209 -14.17 8.77 13.06
C CYS A 209 -14.71 7.65 12.16
N PHE A 210 -15.99 7.38 12.26
CA PHE A 210 -16.84 6.74 11.24
C PHE A 210 -17.63 7.83 10.54
#